data_e7c87ea9e83bd74f9947c7e99e3e86b6
#
_entry.id   e7c87ea9e83bd74f9947c7e99e3e86b6
#
_cell.length_a   1.000
_cell.length_b   1.000
_cell.length_c   1.000
_cell.angle_alpha   90.00
_cell.angle_beta   90.00
_cell.angle_gamma   90.00
#
_symmetry.space_group_name_H-M   'P 1'
#
loop_
_entity.id
_entity.type
_entity.pdbx_description
1 polymer ?
#
loop_
_entity_poly.entity_id
_entity_poly.type
_entity_poly.pdbx_seq_one_letter_code
_entity_poly.pdbx_strand_id
1 'polypeptide(L)'
;MSLGAPVRRQGPPGEGNVRDLARPGRAAWSFPELDVEPSEIPEKHRRRQPPGLPEVAERDLVRHYTRLSQMNYGVDTGIYPLGSCSMKYNPKLAEVAAAAPGFAGLHPLQPDRTAQGALEMLWRLEGALCEITGMARATLQPPAGASGELTGLLIMRAHHTELGNPRGTVLIPDSAHGTNPASTRLGGYRAVPVPSTSRGLVDVDKLAGLVNEDVAGLMLTNPNTLGLFEEDIARITAIVHDVGGLVYYDGANLNAIMGRSRPGDMGFDIVHINTHKTFATPHGGGGPGAGPVGVVEPLVPYLPIPRVERDPDGTFRMSEDAPRSIGRVHGFHGNFGVLVRAYAYVFFHGSDGLLEVSELAVLNANYLMSAIVEDFPLAYPDSRPMHEFVATAARLERDAGVRAMDIAKRVIDLGYHPSTVYFPLVVEEAMMVEPTETESKETLDGFAAAMRQAAAEARSDPDLLHEAPVTTPVRRLDEARAARHLRLTWRDDRSGND
;
A
#
# COMPACT_ATOMS: atom_id res chain seq x y z
N MET A 1 3.41 -23.52 -27.11
CA MET A 1 3.25 -22.15 -27.62
C MET A 1 3.61 -21.25 -26.47
N SER A 2 4.72 -20.49 -26.54
CA SER A 2 5.03 -19.50 -25.52
C SER A 2 3.92 -18.46 -25.56
N LEU A 3 3.21 -18.28 -24.46
CA LEU A 3 2.40 -17.10 -24.24
C LEU A 3 3.39 -15.95 -24.25
N GLY A 4 3.39 -15.16 -25.34
CA GLY A 4 4.29 -14.02 -25.48
C GLY A 4 4.08 -13.05 -24.33
N ALA A 5 5.14 -12.32 -23.97
CA ALA A 5 5.05 -11.20 -23.04
C ALA A 5 3.83 -10.32 -23.38
N PRO A 6 3.13 -9.77 -22.38
CA PRO A 6 1.97 -8.92 -22.64
C PRO A 6 2.38 -7.79 -23.57
N VAL A 7 1.72 -7.70 -24.73
CA VAL A 7 2.01 -6.67 -25.73
C VAL A 7 1.63 -5.33 -25.12
N ARG A 8 2.60 -4.53 -24.70
CA ARG A 8 2.37 -3.12 -24.39
C ARG A 8 1.88 -2.43 -25.67
N ARG A 9 0.61 -2.09 -25.72
CA ARG A 9 0.11 -1.16 -26.73
C ARG A 9 0.64 0.21 -26.36
N GLN A 10 1.74 0.59 -26.98
CA GLN A 10 2.22 1.95 -26.89
C GLN A 10 1.23 2.84 -27.64
N GLY A 11 0.78 3.92 -27.00
CA GLY A 11 0.13 5.01 -27.69
C GLY A 11 1.09 5.63 -28.72
N PRO A 12 0.60 6.42 -29.67
CA PRO A 12 1.48 7.10 -30.61
C PRO A 12 2.51 7.92 -29.82
N PRO A 13 3.81 7.90 -30.21
CA PRO A 13 4.82 8.72 -29.57
C PRO A 13 4.36 10.18 -29.62
N GLY A 14 4.38 10.86 -28.46
CA GLY A 14 4.09 12.28 -28.39
C GLY A 14 2.63 12.66 -28.11
N GLU A 15 1.90 11.87 -27.29
CA GLU A 15 0.65 12.40 -26.71
C GLU A 15 0.97 13.68 -25.93
N GLY A 16 0.54 14.83 -26.47
CA GLY A 16 0.79 16.15 -25.89
C GLY A 16 -0.02 16.41 -24.62
N ASN A 17 0.07 17.62 -24.11
CA ASN A 17 -0.77 18.07 -23.00
C ASN A 17 -2.20 18.33 -23.52
N VAL A 18 -3.20 18.14 -22.65
CA VAL A 18 -4.62 18.43 -22.98
C VAL A 18 -4.81 19.87 -23.53
N ARG A 19 -3.96 20.83 -23.15
CA ARG A 19 -3.97 22.20 -23.66
C ARG A 19 -3.61 22.30 -25.15
N ASP A 20 -2.85 21.37 -25.67
CA ASP A 20 -2.51 21.34 -27.11
C ASP A 20 -3.72 20.99 -27.98
N LEU A 21 -4.75 20.37 -27.38
CA LEU A 21 -6.03 20.06 -28.01
C LEU A 21 -7.02 21.23 -28.01
N ALA A 22 -6.73 22.29 -27.23
CA ALA A 22 -7.64 23.43 -27.09
C ALA A 22 -7.85 24.16 -28.41
N ARG A 23 -9.09 24.53 -28.68
CA ARG A 23 -9.48 25.40 -29.79
C ARG A 23 -10.59 26.33 -29.31
N PRO A 24 -10.53 27.65 -29.58
CA PRO A 24 -11.55 28.60 -29.18
C PRO A 24 -12.96 28.16 -29.54
N GLY A 25 -13.89 28.31 -28.62
CA GLY A 25 -15.30 27.97 -28.81
C GLY A 25 -15.66 26.48 -28.64
N ARG A 26 -14.70 25.61 -28.34
CA ARG A 26 -15.01 24.22 -28.00
C ARG A 26 -15.40 24.06 -26.53
N ALA A 27 -16.45 23.26 -26.28
CA ALA A 27 -16.89 22.88 -24.96
C ALA A 27 -17.05 21.38 -24.86
N ALA A 28 -16.68 20.81 -23.70
CA ALA A 28 -16.89 19.40 -23.39
C ALA A 28 -18.28 19.14 -22.78
N TRP A 29 -18.81 20.10 -22.05
CA TRP A 29 -20.05 20.01 -21.31
C TRP A 29 -20.78 21.34 -21.25
N SER A 30 -22.09 21.30 -21.20
CA SER A 30 -22.96 22.45 -20.91
C SER A 30 -23.62 22.23 -19.56
N PHE A 31 -23.47 23.18 -18.64
CA PHE A 31 -24.17 23.14 -17.37
C PHE A 31 -25.67 23.38 -17.59
N PRO A 32 -26.56 22.78 -16.76
CA PRO A 32 -27.96 23.15 -16.75
C PRO A 32 -28.13 24.63 -16.39
N GLU A 33 -29.29 25.17 -16.73
CA GLU A 33 -29.65 26.51 -16.27
C GLU A 33 -29.67 26.57 -14.74
N LEU A 34 -29.29 27.73 -14.19
CA LEU A 34 -29.34 27.95 -12.75
C LEU A 34 -30.82 27.96 -12.29
N ASP A 35 -31.11 27.22 -11.26
CA ASP A 35 -32.40 27.17 -10.58
C ASP A 35 -32.52 28.20 -9.43
N VAL A 36 -31.51 29.03 -9.27
CA VAL A 36 -31.43 30.12 -8.30
C VAL A 36 -30.99 31.41 -8.99
N GLU A 37 -31.42 32.55 -8.46
CA GLU A 37 -30.98 33.85 -8.97
C GLU A 37 -29.45 34.03 -8.84
N PRO A 38 -28.77 34.45 -9.91
CA PRO A 38 -27.35 34.71 -9.87
C PRO A 38 -27.00 35.80 -8.86
N SER A 39 -26.09 35.51 -7.95
CA SER A 39 -25.55 36.56 -7.04
C SER A 39 -24.20 37.04 -7.54
N GLU A 40 -23.99 38.35 -7.44
CA GLU A 40 -22.70 38.94 -7.82
C GLU A 40 -21.62 38.70 -6.76
N ILE A 41 -20.47 38.17 -7.21
CA ILE A 41 -19.27 38.10 -6.37
C ILE A 41 -18.72 39.51 -6.20
N PRO A 42 -18.50 40.00 -4.95
CA PRO A 42 -17.89 41.31 -4.74
C PRO A 42 -16.59 41.49 -5.53
N GLU A 43 -16.37 42.67 -6.12
CA GLU A 43 -15.25 42.92 -7.02
C GLU A 43 -13.89 42.56 -6.42
N LYS A 44 -13.69 42.83 -5.12
CA LYS A 44 -12.47 42.48 -4.38
C LYS A 44 -12.15 40.98 -4.36
N HIS A 45 -13.14 40.11 -4.61
CA HIS A 45 -13.01 38.64 -4.66
C HIS A 45 -13.14 38.10 -6.08
N ARG A 46 -13.45 38.96 -7.06
CA ARG A 46 -13.62 38.57 -8.46
C ARG A 46 -12.23 38.45 -9.13
N ARG A 47 -12.03 37.37 -9.89
CA ARG A 47 -10.83 37.24 -10.73
C ARG A 47 -10.84 38.33 -11.80
N ARG A 48 -9.68 38.95 -12.06
CA ARG A 48 -9.52 39.92 -13.15
C ARG A 48 -9.54 39.27 -14.54
N GLN A 49 -9.12 38.04 -14.61
CA GLN A 49 -9.13 37.22 -15.85
C GLN A 49 -9.72 35.82 -15.59
N PRO A 50 -10.42 35.22 -16.54
CA PRO A 50 -10.88 33.83 -16.47
C PRO A 50 -9.71 32.90 -16.19
N PRO A 51 -9.94 31.75 -15.51
CA PRO A 51 -8.93 30.72 -15.41
C PRO A 51 -8.59 30.22 -16.81
N GLY A 52 -7.29 30.14 -17.14
CA GLY A 52 -6.83 29.67 -18.46
C GLY A 52 -7.05 28.18 -18.67
N LEU A 53 -8.30 27.71 -18.56
CA LEU A 53 -8.67 26.32 -18.83
C LEU A 53 -8.68 26.05 -20.34
N PRO A 54 -8.30 24.84 -20.80
CA PRO A 54 -8.34 24.50 -22.22
C PRO A 54 -9.78 24.33 -22.71
N GLU A 55 -10.13 24.92 -23.83
CA GLU A 55 -11.41 24.73 -24.52
C GLU A 55 -11.33 23.49 -25.40
N VAL A 56 -11.83 22.35 -24.92
CA VAL A 56 -11.71 21.02 -25.54
C VAL A 56 -13.09 20.39 -25.71
N ALA A 57 -13.30 19.66 -26.78
CA ALA A 57 -14.53 18.86 -26.94
C ALA A 57 -14.42 17.56 -26.13
N GLU A 58 -15.57 17.07 -25.62
CA GLU A 58 -15.66 15.82 -24.85
C GLU A 58 -14.95 14.65 -25.56
N ARG A 59 -15.22 14.46 -26.85
CA ARG A 59 -14.59 13.40 -27.65
C ARG A 59 -13.06 13.46 -27.61
N ASP A 60 -12.48 14.66 -27.74
CA ASP A 60 -11.03 14.84 -27.77
C ASP A 60 -10.43 14.60 -26.38
N LEU A 61 -11.14 15.02 -25.34
CA LEU A 61 -10.76 14.79 -23.94
C LEU A 61 -10.76 13.31 -23.60
N VAL A 62 -11.85 12.58 -23.90
CA VAL A 62 -11.97 11.14 -23.66
C VAL A 62 -10.87 10.36 -24.40
N ARG A 63 -10.66 10.67 -25.69
CA ARG A 63 -9.61 10.00 -26.47
C ARG A 63 -8.21 10.27 -25.96
N HIS A 64 -7.93 11.49 -25.50
CA HIS A 64 -6.65 11.85 -24.89
C HIS A 64 -6.37 11.01 -23.64
N TYR A 65 -7.27 11.00 -22.67
CA TYR A 65 -7.09 10.24 -21.44
C TYR A 65 -7.14 8.72 -21.66
N THR A 66 -7.90 8.23 -22.64
CA THR A 66 -7.88 6.81 -23.03
C THR A 66 -6.50 6.41 -23.56
N ARG A 67 -5.87 7.23 -24.42
CA ARG A 67 -4.51 6.97 -24.89
C ARG A 67 -3.48 7.02 -23.77
N LEU A 68 -3.59 7.99 -22.85
CA LEU A 68 -2.71 8.06 -21.68
C LEU A 68 -2.88 6.84 -20.78
N SER A 69 -4.12 6.38 -20.54
CA SER A 69 -4.36 5.18 -19.72
C SER A 69 -3.75 3.92 -20.33
N GLN A 70 -3.72 3.80 -21.67
CA GLN A 70 -3.09 2.68 -22.37
C GLN A 70 -1.55 2.68 -22.29
N MET A 71 -0.94 3.80 -21.95
CA MET A 71 0.51 3.91 -21.71
C MET A 71 0.90 3.47 -20.30
N ASN A 72 -0.04 3.41 -19.38
CA ASN A 72 0.20 2.97 -18.01
C ASN A 72 0.12 1.45 -17.89
N TYR A 73 0.94 0.91 -17.01
CA TYR A 73 0.85 -0.49 -16.61
C TYR A 73 -0.06 -0.63 -15.40
N GLY A 74 -0.82 -1.72 -15.31
CA GLY A 74 -1.70 -1.99 -14.19
C GLY A 74 -1.94 -3.49 -14.02
N VAL A 75 -2.52 -3.87 -12.90
CA VAL A 75 -2.81 -5.27 -12.55
C VAL A 75 -3.76 -5.98 -13.52
N ASP A 76 -4.51 -5.21 -14.31
CA ASP A 76 -5.37 -5.73 -15.38
C ASP A 76 -4.60 -6.04 -16.67
N THR A 77 -3.34 -5.62 -16.78
CA THR A 77 -2.51 -5.79 -17.99
C THR A 77 -1.42 -6.84 -17.84
N GLY A 78 -1.06 -7.23 -16.62
CA GLY A 78 -0.08 -8.27 -16.33
C GLY A 78 0.41 -8.25 -14.88
N ILE A 79 1.37 -9.12 -14.59
CA ILE A 79 1.99 -9.22 -13.26
C ILE A 79 2.60 -7.89 -12.82
N TYR A 80 2.38 -7.56 -11.55
CA TYR A 80 2.88 -6.32 -10.95
C TYR A 80 3.70 -6.66 -9.69
N PRO A 81 4.94 -7.16 -9.85
CA PRO A 81 5.67 -7.86 -8.78
C PRO A 81 6.41 -6.90 -7.84
N LEU A 82 5.80 -5.77 -7.46
CA LEU A 82 6.37 -4.84 -6.50
C LEU A 82 6.36 -5.42 -5.09
N GLY A 83 7.52 -5.76 -4.57
CA GLY A 83 7.68 -6.14 -3.17
C GLY A 83 7.26 -5.04 -2.21
N SER A 84 6.76 -5.44 -1.06
CA SER A 84 6.17 -4.57 -0.02
C SER A 84 4.88 -3.85 -0.41
N CYS A 85 4.29 -4.15 -1.58
CA CYS A 85 3.09 -3.49 -2.09
C CYS A 85 1.88 -4.42 -2.25
N SER A 86 2.08 -5.73 -2.38
CA SER A 86 1.03 -6.74 -2.63
C SER A 86 0.08 -6.31 -3.73
N MET A 87 0.62 -6.09 -4.93
CA MET A 87 -0.13 -5.59 -6.09
C MET A 87 -0.97 -6.71 -6.72
N LYS A 88 -2.00 -7.14 -6.01
CA LYS A 88 -2.92 -8.20 -6.45
C LYS A 88 -3.83 -7.75 -7.59
N TYR A 89 -4.25 -8.69 -8.41
CA TYR A 89 -5.41 -8.49 -9.25
C TYR A 89 -6.63 -8.11 -8.40
N ASN A 90 -7.37 -7.08 -8.82
CA ASN A 90 -8.55 -6.60 -8.10
C ASN A 90 -9.80 -7.31 -8.65
N PRO A 91 -10.48 -8.18 -7.86
CA PRO A 91 -11.64 -8.93 -8.34
C PRO A 91 -12.78 -8.01 -8.78
N LYS A 92 -13.32 -8.24 -9.99
CA LYS A 92 -14.41 -7.40 -10.52
C LYS A 92 -15.71 -7.53 -9.74
N LEU A 93 -15.89 -8.63 -9.01
CA LEU A 93 -16.99 -8.79 -8.06
C LEU A 93 -16.99 -7.69 -6.98
N ALA A 94 -15.82 -7.32 -6.47
CA ALA A 94 -15.68 -6.25 -5.49
C ALA A 94 -16.13 -4.88 -6.06
N GLU A 95 -15.84 -4.62 -7.34
CA GLU A 95 -16.30 -3.40 -8.02
C GLU A 95 -17.83 -3.38 -8.16
N VAL A 96 -18.42 -4.51 -8.56
CA VAL A 96 -19.90 -4.65 -8.67
C VAL A 96 -20.56 -4.43 -7.31
N ALA A 97 -20.01 -5.01 -6.24
CA ALA A 97 -20.52 -4.83 -4.89
C ALA A 97 -20.47 -3.35 -4.44
N ALA A 98 -19.33 -2.68 -4.66
CA ALA A 98 -19.15 -1.27 -4.29
C ALA A 98 -20.03 -0.31 -5.12
N ALA A 99 -20.35 -0.66 -6.36
CA ALA A 99 -21.23 0.12 -7.23
C ALA A 99 -22.73 -0.15 -7.00
N ALA A 100 -23.09 -1.11 -6.14
CA ALA A 100 -24.49 -1.41 -5.86
C ALA A 100 -25.21 -0.17 -5.31
N PRO A 101 -26.41 0.19 -5.83
CA PRO A 101 -27.11 1.42 -5.45
C PRO A 101 -27.37 1.55 -3.95
N GLY A 102 -27.59 0.42 -3.26
CA GLY A 102 -27.78 0.38 -1.80
C GLY A 102 -26.54 0.78 -0.99
N PHE A 103 -25.35 0.77 -1.60
CA PHE A 103 -24.11 1.25 -1.00
C PHE A 103 -23.67 2.58 -1.61
N ALA A 104 -23.60 2.68 -2.93
CA ALA A 104 -23.07 3.86 -3.63
C ALA A 104 -23.98 5.10 -3.50
N GLY A 105 -25.27 4.91 -3.27
CA GLY A 105 -26.25 6.00 -3.12
C GLY A 105 -26.43 6.52 -1.70
N LEU A 106 -25.71 6.00 -0.70
CA LEU A 106 -25.84 6.44 0.69
C LEU A 106 -25.12 7.77 0.95
N HIS A 107 -25.76 8.64 1.73
CA HIS A 107 -25.12 9.81 2.28
C HIS A 107 -24.55 9.49 3.68
N PRO A 108 -23.28 9.82 4.00
CA PRO A 108 -22.66 9.41 5.27
C PRO A 108 -23.32 10.04 6.52
N LEU A 109 -24.07 11.12 6.38
CA LEU A 109 -24.77 11.80 7.49
C LEU A 109 -26.28 11.50 7.51
N GLN A 110 -26.77 10.51 6.74
CA GLN A 110 -28.17 10.13 6.84
C GLN A 110 -28.44 9.38 8.15
N PRO A 111 -29.69 9.40 8.67
CA PRO A 111 -30.01 8.73 9.92
C PRO A 111 -29.74 7.22 9.88
N ASP A 112 -29.19 6.67 10.97
CA ASP A 112 -28.82 5.24 11.09
C ASP A 112 -29.93 4.27 10.68
N ARG A 113 -31.21 4.60 11.03
CA ARG A 113 -32.35 3.78 10.65
C ARG A 113 -32.56 3.59 9.13
N THR A 114 -31.93 4.43 8.33
CA THR A 114 -31.97 4.37 6.85
C THR A 114 -30.72 3.74 6.24
N ALA A 115 -29.70 3.40 7.06
CA ALA A 115 -28.42 2.86 6.64
C ALA A 115 -28.11 1.49 7.25
N GLN A 116 -29.12 0.77 7.74
CA GLN A 116 -28.94 -0.46 8.52
C GLN A 116 -28.07 -1.51 7.82
N GLY A 117 -28.27 -1.76 6.52
CA GLY A 117 -27.45 -2.72 5.77
C GLY A 117 -25.98 -2.31 5.64
N ALA A 118 -25.70 -1.00 5.53
CA ALA A 118 -24.34 -0.50 5.50
C ALA A 118 -23.66 -0.61 6.87
N LEU A 119 -24.37 -0.31 7.94
CA LEU A 119 -23.88 -0.45 9.31
C LEU A 119 -23.64 -1.93 9.67
N GLU A 120 -24.55 -2.83 9.29
CA GLU A 120 -24.36 -4.27 9.45
C GLU A 120 -23.12 -4.76 8.70
N MET A 121 -22.91 -4.29 7.46
CA MET A 121 -21.72 -4.64 6.66
C MET A 121 -20.44 -4.19 7.37
N LEU A 122 -20.39 -2.96 7.89
CA LEU A 122 -19.23 -2.46 8.64
C LEU A 122 -18.99 -3.27 9.93
N TRP A 123 -20.04 -3.57 10.68
CA TRP A 123 -19.95 -4.38 11.90
C TRP A 123 -19.45 -5.80 11.61
N ARG A 124 -19.96 -6.45 10.55
CA ARG A 124 -19.48 -7.78 10.14
C ARG A 124 -18.04 -7.75 9.64
N LEU A 125 -17.64 -6.70 8.89
CA LEU A 125 -16.25 -6.56 8.46
C LEU A 125 -15.32 -6.39 9.66
N GLU A 126 -15.66 -5.53 10.62
CA GLU A 126 -14.91 -5.39 11.87
C GLU A 126 -14.72 -6.75 12.56
N GLY A 127 -15.80 -7.52 12.74
CA GLY A 127 -15.74 -8.84 13.36
C GLY A 127 -14.84 -9.82 12.60
N ALA A 128 -14.92 -9.84 11.27
CA ALA A 128 -14.05 -10.68 10.43
C ALA A 128 -12.57 -10.28 10.55
N LEU A 129 -12.26 -8.98 10.57
CA LEU A 129 -10.89 -8.49 10.76
C LEU A 129 -10.33 -8.86 12.16
N CYS A 130 -11.17 -8.75 13.20
CA CYS A 130 -10.81 -9.18 14.54
C CYS A 130 -10.50 -10.69 14.60
N GLU A 131 -11.32 -11.54 13.95
CA GLU A 131 -11.06 -12.98 13.89
C GLU A 131 -9.78 -13.31 13.13
N ILE A 132 -9.54 -12.67 11.96
CA ILE A 132 -8.32 -12.87 11.15
C ILE A 132 -7.05 -12.50 11.95
N THR A 133 -7.13 -11.48 12.79
CA THR A 133 -5.95 -10.93 13.49
C THR A 133 -5.82 -11.34 14.96
N GLY A 134 -6.88 -11.92 15.56
CA GLY A 134 -6.91 -12.23 16.99
C GLY A 134 -7.11 -11.00 17.88
N MET A 135 -7.68 -9.91 17.34
CA MET A 135 -7.96 -8.67 18.07
C MET A 135 -9.36 -8.67 18.68
N ALA A 136 -9.55 -7.88 19.76
CA ALA A 136 -10.85 -7.77 20.43
C ALA A 136 -11.84 -6.87 19.67
N ARG A 137 -11.40 -5.71 19.22
CA ARG A 137 -12.19 -4.73 18.45
C ARG A 137 -11.30 -4.01 17.44
N ALA A 138 -11.92 -3.40 16.43
CA ALA A 138 -11.21 -2.62 15.44
C ALA A 138 -11.93 -1.32 15.05
N THR A 139 -11.16 -0.33 14.56
CA THR A 139 -11.70 0.82 13.85
C THR A 139 -11.47 0.67 12.35
N LEU A 140 -12.46 1.07 11.56
CA LEU A 140 -12.40 1.07 10.09
C LEU A 140 -12.14 2.46 9.51
N GLN A 141 -11.93 3.48 10.36
CA GLN A 141 -11.83 4.89 9.94
C GLN A 141 -10.55 5.24 9.18
N PRO A 142 -9.35 4.74 9.52
CA PRO A 142 -8.13 5.20 8.88
C PRO A 142 -8.17 4.98 7.37
N PRO A 143 -7.88 6.03 6.55
CA PRO A 143 -8.05 5.98 5.09
C PRO A 143 -6.88 5.34 4.35
N ALA A 144 -5.79 4.99 5.06
CA ALA A 144 -4.60 4.38 4.49
C ALA A 144 -3.79 3.64 5.56
N GLY A 145 -2.80 2.83 5.16
CA GLY A 145 -1.89 2.15 6.08
C GLY A 145 -1.14 3.12 7.01
N ALA A 146 -0.50 4.15 6.44
CA ALA A 146 0.18 5.18 7.24
C ALA A 146 -0.74 5.91 8.24
N SER A 147 -2.01 6.11 7.89
CA SER A 147 -3.01 6.63 8.84
C SER A 147 -3.36 5.61 9.92
N GLY A 148 -3.37 4.32 9.59
CA GLY A 148 -3.50 3.22 10.54
C GLY A 148 -2.32 3.16 11.50
N GLU A 149 -1.09 3.31 10.98
CA GLU A 149 0.12 3.40 11.80
C GLU A 149 0.00 4.53 12.83
N LEU A 150 -0.31 5.75 12.36
CA LEU A 150 -0.47 6.90 13.25
C LEU A 150 -1.60 6.68 14.26
N THR A 151 -2.74 6.11 13.85
CA THR A 151 -3.87 5.82 14.74
C THR A 151 -3.45 4.86 15.87
N GLY A 152 -2.74 3.78 15.56
CA GLY A 152 -2.25 2.85 16.58
C GLY A 152 -1.25 3.48 17.54
N LEU A 153 -0.36 4.34 17.05
CA LEU A 153 0.58 5.10 17.89
C LEU A 153 -0.13 6.12 18.79
N LEU A 154 -1.21 6.75 18.32
CA LEU A 154 -2.04 7.62 19.16
C LEU A 154 -2.79 6.84 20.24
N ILE A 155 -3.28 5.63 19.95
CA ILE A 155 -3.88 4.72 20.92
C ILE A 155 -2.84 4.32 21.97
N MET A 156 -1.64 3.92 21.57
CA MET A 156 -0.50 3.62 22.44
C MET A 156 -0.19 4.80 23.38
N ARG A 157 -0.17 6.01 22.84
CA ARG A 157 0.08 7.24 23.59
C ARG A 157 -1.02 7.51 24.63
N ALA A 158 -2.29 7.38 24.22
CA ALA A 158 -3.43 7.60 25.11
C ALA A 158 -3.38 6.61 26.29
N HIS A 159 -3.11 5.34 26.03
CA HIS A 159 -2.94 4.30 27.05
C HIS A 159 -1.84 4.65 28.05
N HIS A 160 -0.62 4.91 27.61
CA HIS A 160 0.49 5.23 28.50
C HIS A 160 0.30 6.55 29.26
N THR A 161 -0.37 7.53 28.66
CA THR A 161 -0.71 8.80 29.31
C THR A 161 -1.71 8.59 30.46
N GLU A 162 -2.74 7.77 30.25
CA GLU A 162 -3.71 7.44 31.27
C GLU A 162 -3.09 6.68 32.46
N LEU A 163 -2.11 5.82 32.18
CA LEU A 163 -1.33 5.14 33.23
C LEU A 163 -0.35 6.06 33.97
N GLY A 164 -0.29 7.36 33.63
CA GLY A 164 0.58 8.35 34.28
C GLY A 164 2.07 8.25 33.89
N ASN A 165 2.41 7.44 32.92
CA ASN A 165 3.76 7.29 32.37
C ASN A 165 3.77 7.47 30.84
N PRO A 166 3.73 8.70 30.31
CA PRO A 166 3.75 8.98 28.87
C PRO A 166 5.15 8.73 28.28
N ARG A 167 5.49 7.48 28.07
CA ARG A 167 6.78 7.02 27.54
C ARG A 167 7.16 7.72 26.24
N GLY A 168 8.45 7.81 25.93
CA GLY A 168 8.97 8.64 24.84
C GLY A 168 9.54 7.89 23.65
N THR A 169 9.74 6.58 23.73
CA THR A 169 10.51 5.82 22.72
C THR A 169 9.69 4.68 22.13
N VAL A 170 9.76 4.54 20.78
CA VAL A 170 9.30 3.34 20.05
C VAL A 170 10.49 2.71 19.35
N LEU A 171 10.68 1.41 19.59
CA LEU A 171 11.70 0.61 18.94
C LEU A 171 11.22 0.16 17.55
N ILE A 172 12.10 0.14 16.56
CA ILE A 172 11.77 -0.21 15.16
C ILE A 172 12.93 -0.99 14.56
N PRO A 173 12.73 -2.19 13.97
CA PRO A 173 13.78 -2.90 13.26
C PRO A 173 14.40 -2.04 12.14
N ASP A 174 15.70 -2.18 11.90
CA ASP A 174 16.43 -1.46 10.85
C ASP A 174 16.00 -1.86 9.42
N SER A 175 15.37 -3.03 9.27
CA SER A 175 14.76 -3.50 8.04
C SER A 175 13.34 -2.98 7.79
N ALA A 176 12.75 -2.22 8.75
CA ALA A 176 11.37 -1.76 8.66
C ALA A 176 11.13 -0.78 7.51
N HIS A 177 9.87 -0.70 7.07
CA HIS A 177 9.45 0.27 6.06
C HIS A 177 9.66 1.71 6.55
N GLY A 178 10.04 2.62 5.65
CA GLY A 178 10.33 4.02 5.99
C GLY A 178 9.17 4.81 6.59
N THR A 179 7.92 4.35 6.42
CA THR A 179 6.74 4.96 7.06
C THR A 179 6.71 4.75 8.57
N ASN A 180 7.25 3.64 9.09
CA ASN A 180 7.22 3.34 10.52
C ASN A 180 7.95 4.40 11.36
N PRO A 181 9.22 4.77 11.07
CA PRO A 181 9.86 5.88 11.80
C PRO A 181 9.21 7.24 11.55
N ALA A 182 8.59 7.46 10.37
CA ALA A 182 7.89 8.71 10.09
C ALA A 182 6.60 8.82 10.93
N SER A 183 5.76 7.80 10.95
CA SER A 183 4.54 7.73 11.77
C SER A 183 4.86 7.82 13.25
N THR A 184 5.94 7.17 13.71
CA THR A 184 6.43 7.24 15.09
C THR A 184 6.73 8.67 15.51
N ARG A 185 7.43 9.44 14.67
CA ARG A 185 7.71 10.86 14.94
C ARG A 185 6.45 11.71 14.93
N LEU A 186 5.52 11.48 14.00
CA LEU A 186 4.21 12.15 13.98
C LEU A 186 3.39 11.85 15.24
N GLY A 187 3.45 10.61 15.75
CA GLY A 187 2.87 10.20 17.03
C GLY A 187 3.54 10.85 18.24
N GLY A 188 4.63 11.62 18.05
CA GLY A 188 5.34 12.33 19.10
C GLY A 188 6.34 11.46 19.87
N TYR A 189 6.77 10.34 19.30
CA TYR A 189 7.77 9.45 19.85
C TYR A 189 9.14 9.59 19.18
N ARG A 190 10.17 9.19 19.87
CA ARG A 190 11.51 8.98 19.31
C ARG A 190 11.60 7.56 18.75
N ALA A 191 11.89 7.43 17.46
CA ALA A 191 12.18 6.17 16.82
C ALA A 191 13.63 5.74 17.12
N VAL A 192 13.81 4.52 17.65
CA VAL A 192 15.13 3.93 17.93
C VAL A 192 15.25 2.64 17.14
N PRO A 193 16.29 2.50 16.28
CA PRO A 193 16.46 1.30 15.48
C PRO A 193 16.93 0.11 16.31
N VAL A 194 16.38 -1.07 16.01
CA VAL A 194 16.84 -2.37 16.52
C VAL A 194 17.60 -3.06 15.40
N PRO A 195 18.87 -3.44 15.59
CA PRO A 195 19.64 -4.11 14.55
C PRO A 195 19.09 -5.48 14.16
N SER A 196 19.32 -5.86 12.90
CA SER A 196 19.08 -7.21 12.40
C SER A 196 20.30 -8.10 12.58
N THR A 197 20.07 -9.40 12.69
CA THR A 197 21.12 -10.45 12.64
C THR A 197 21.63 -10.66 11.20
N SER A 198 22.67 -11.46 11.03
CA SER A 198 23.15 -11.92 9.71
C SER A 198 22.10 -12.76 8.94
N ARG A 199 21.06 -13.22 9.61
CA ARG A 199 19.91 -13.92 9.01
C ARG A 199 18.78 -12.98 8.57
N GLY A 200 18.90 -11.66 8.78
CA GLY A 200 17.86 -10.68 8.43
C GLY A 200 16.68 -10.64 9.40
N LEU A 201 16.81 -11.21 10.59
CA LEU A 201 15.83 -11.23 11.66
C LEU A 201 16.23 -10.28 12.78
N VAL A 202 15.29 -9.87 13.63
CA VAL A 202 15.56 -9.00 14.79
C VAL A 202 16.64 -9.63 15.69
N ASP A 203 17.67 -8.86 16.05
CA ASP A 203 18.66 -9.26 17.05
C ASP A 203 18.04 -9.13 18.46
N VAL A 204 17.57 -10.26 18.99
CA VAL A 204 16.84 -10.32 20.26
C VAL A 204 17.70 -9.87 21.45
N ASP A 205 19.01 -10.14 21.41
CA ASP A 205 19.91 -9.73 22.51
C ASP A 205 20.17 -8.21 22.46
N LYS A 206 20.26 -7.63 21.26
CA LYS A 206 20.31 -6.16 21.11
C LYS A 206 19.00 -5.52 21.52
N LEU A 207 17.84 -6.10 21.13
CA LEU A 207 16.54 -5.65 21.57
C LEU A 207 16.46 -5.60 23.10
N ALA A 208 16.83 -6.69 23.79
CA ALA A 208 16.84 -6.75 25.26
C ALA A 208 17.70 -5.66 25.90
N GLY A 209 18.82 -5.28 25.26
CA GLY A 209 19.68 -4.19 25.73
C GLY A 209 19.12 -2.78 25.49
N LEU A 210 18.14 -2.61 24.61
CA LEU A 210 17.51 -1.33 24.29
C LEU A 210 16.24 -1.09 25.12
N VAL A 211 15.59 -2.15 25.58
CA VAL A 211 14.32 -2.08 26.32
C VAL A 211 14.53 -1.51 27.72
N ASN A 212 13.71 -0.52 28.08
CA ASN A 212 13.70 0.14 29.40
C ASN A 212 12.31 0.79 29.66
N GLU A 213 12.14 1.43 30.81
CA GLU A 213 10.86 2.04 31.22
C GLU A 213 10.37 3.21 30.34
N ASP A 214 11.25 3.83 29.50
CA ASP A 214 10.87 4.87 28.53
C ASP A 214 10.34 4.28 27.20
N VAL A 215 10.46 2.97 27.01
CA VAL A 215 9.97 2.31 25.79
C VAL A 215 8.46 2.17 25.82
N ALA A 216 7.77 2.94 24.98
CA ALA A 216 6.32 2.85 24.79
C ALA A 216 5.92 1.57 24.06
N GLY A 217 6.75 1.13 23.12
CA GLY A 217 6.50 -0.11 22.39
C GLY A 217 7.54 -0.42 21.33
N LEU A 218 7.32 -1.56 20.68
CA LEU A 218 8.03 -2.03 19.49
C LEU A 218 7.05 -2.03 18.30
N MET A 219 7.44 -1.45 17.18
CA MET A 219 6.68 -1.50 15.93
C MET A 219 7.37 -2.47 14.95
N LEU A 220 6.70 -3.56 14.62
CA LEU A 220 7.27 -4.70 13.89
C LEU A 220 6.33 -5.18 12.79
N THR A 221 6.89 -5.55 11.63
CA THR A 221 6.19 -6.27 10.56
C THR A 221 6.57 -7.76 10.66
N ASN A 222 5.61 -8.66 10.56
CA ASN A 222 5.89 -10.11 10.54
C ASN A 222 4.97 -10.85 9.55
N PRO A 223 5.49 -11.47 8.43
CA PRO A 223 6.90 -11.47 8.04
C PRO A 223 7.46 -10.06 7.87
N ASN A 224 8.77 -9.89 8.12
CA ASN A 224 9.41 -8.58 8.01
C ASN A 224 9.55 -8.11 6.56
N THR A 225 10.07 -6.91 6.34
CA THR A 225 10.23 -6.30 5.02
C THR A 225 11.20 -7.07 4.08
N LEU A 226 11.97 -8.01 4.62
CA LEU A 226 12.80 -8.93 3.83
C LEU A 226 12.04 -10.18 3.38
N GLY A 227 10.75 -10.30 3.74
CA GLY A 227 9.91 -11.48 3.51
C GLY A 227 10.14 -12.60 4.52
N LEU A 228 10.87 -12.36 5.60
CA LEU A 228 11.30 -13.37 6.58
C LEU A 228 10.41 -13.36 7.82
N PHE A 229 9.98 -14.55 8.27
CA PHE A 229 9.18 -14.68 9.48
C PHE A 229 10.07 -14.61 10.73
N GLU A 230 9.71 -13.77 11.70
CA GLU A 230 10.40 -13.63 12.99
C GLU A 230 10.14 -14.86 13.85
N GLU A 231 11.07 -15.82 13.84
CA GLU A 231 10.93 -17.11 14.53
C GLU A 231 10.83 -16.94 16.07
N ASP A 232 11.53 -15.93 16.60
CA ASP A 232 11.58 -15.62 18.05
C ASP A 232 10.48 -14.65 18.51
N ILE A 233 9.38 -14.49 17.73
CA ILE A 233 8.37 -13.46 18.01
C ILE A 233 7.81 -13.52 19.44
N ALA A 234 7.58 -14.70 20.00
CA ALA A 234 7.09 -14.85 21.36
C ALA A 234 8.09 -14.31 22.40
N ARG A 235 9.40 -14.47 22.18
CA ARG A 235 10.45 -13.91 23.04
C ARG A 235 10.55 -12.40 22.86
N ILE A 236 10.45 -11.92 21.63
CA ILE A 236 10.47 -10.48 21.30
C ILE A 236 9.33 -9.74 22.00
N THR A 237 8.10 -10.27 21.90
CA THR A 237 6.92 -9.64 22.54
C THR A 237 7.02 -9.67 24.07
N ALA A 238 7.46 -10.78 24.65
CA ALA A 238 7.67 -10.91 26.10
C ALA A 238 8.66 -9.87 26.64
N ILE A 239 9.80 -9.66 25.99
CA ILE A 239 10.81 -8.67 26.39
C ILE A 239 10.21 -7.25 26.45
N VAL A 240 9.35 -6.88 25.51
CA VAL A 240 8.70 -5.56 25.48
C VAL A 240 7.61 -5.46 26.55
N HIS A 241 6.82 -6.51 26.73
CA HIS A 241 5.76 -6.57 27.76
C HIS A 241 6.32 -6.55 29.20
N ASP A 242 7.50 -7.14 29.44
CA ASP A 242 8.13 -7.18 30.77
C ASP A 242 8.39 -5.78 31.35
N VAL A 243 8.56 -4.77 30.50
CA VAL A 243 8.68 -3.36 30.91
C VAL A 243 7.36 -2.60 30.80
N GLY A 244 6.26 -3.28 30.44
CA GLY A 244 4.93 -2.68 30.20
C GLY A 244 4.85 -1.87 28.89
N GLY A 245 5.73 -2.12 27.93
CA GLY A 245 5.62 -1.62 26.56
C GLY A 245 4.55 -2.37 25.77
N LEU A 246 4.07 -1.80 24.66
CA LEU A 246 3.10 -2.43 23.75
C LEU A 246 3.79 -2.90 22.47
N VAL A 247 3.27 -3.97 21.85
CA VAL A 247 3.79 -4.46 20.58
C VAL A 247 2.81 -4.18 19.46
N TYR A 248 3.28 -3.43 18.48
CA TYR A 248 2.51 -3.00 17.31
C TYR A 248 2.87 -3.84 16.10
N TYR A 249 1.86 -4.44 15.47
CA TYR A 249 1.98 -5.17 14.22
C TYR A 249 1.70 -4.26 13.02
N ASP A 250 2.71 -4.04 12.18
CA ASP A 250 2.52 -3.49 10.85
C ASP A 250 1.96 -4.60 9.94
N GLY A 251 0.68 -4.51 9.62
CA GLY A 251 -0.06 -5.51 8.85
C GLY A 251 0.14 -5.44 7.35
N ALA A 252 1.19 -4.75 6.87
CA ALA A 252 1.52 -4.70 5.44
C ALA A 252 1.67 -6.10 4.83
N ASN A 253 2.21 -7.05 5.60
CA ASN A 253 2.53 -8.41 5.17
C ASN A 253 1.57 -9.48 5.72
N LEU A 254 0.38 -9.08 6.21
CA LEU A 254 -0.64 -9.99 6.72
C LEU A 254 -1.05 -11.07 5.69
N ASN A 255 -0.91 -10.76 4.40
CA ASN A 255 -1.20 -11.68 3.29
C ASN A 255 -0.46 -13.02 3.40
N ALA A 256 0.70 -13.05 4.03
CA ALA A 256 1.54 -14.25 4.13
C ALA A 256 1.05 -15.26 5.20
N ILE A 257 0.19 -14.82 6.13
CA ILE A 257 -0.10 -15.60 7.36
C ILE A 257 -1.59 -15.81 7.64
N MET A 258 -2.48 -15.26 6.83
CA MET A 258 -3.93 -15.42 7.04
C MET A 258 -4.33 -16.90 7.14
N GLY A 259 -5.15 -17.22 8.15
CA GLY A 259 -5.61 -18.57 8.41
C GLY A 259 -4.55 -19.54 8.97
N ARG A 260 -3.28 -19.12 9.06
CA ARG A 260 -2.17 -19.90 9.62
C ARG A 260 -1.74 -19.41 10.99
N SER A 261 -1.68 -18.11 11.16
CA SER A 261 -1.26 -17.48 12.41
C SER A 261 -1.95 -16.13 12.57
N ARG A 262 -2.30 -15.77 13.80
CA ARG A 262 -2.93 -14.50 14.10
C ARG A 262 -1.97 -13.61 14.90
N PRO A 263 -1.81 -12.33 14.55
CA PRO A 263 -0.95 -11.42 15.30
C PRO A 263 -1.24 -11.38 16.81
N GLY A 264 -2.52 -11.37 17.20
CA GLY A 264 -2.91 -11.38 18.62
C GLY A 264 -2.37 -12.59 19.38
N ASP A 265 -2.37 -13.78 18.76
CA ASP A 265 -1.85 -15.01 19.36
C ASP A 265 -0.31 -15.00 19.49
N MET A 266 0.37 -14.16 18.71
CA MET A 266 1.81 -13.93 18.79
C MET A 266 2.21 -12.88 19.83
N GLY A 267 1.24 -12.23 20.49
CA GLY A 267 1.48 -11.22 21.52
C GLY A 267 1.50 -9.77 21.00
N PHE A 268 0.94 -9.51 19.83
CA PHE A 268 0.75 -8.13 19.37
C PHE A 268 -0.50 -7.52 20.01
N ASP A 269 -0.38 -6.25 20.45
CA ASP A 269 -1.44 -5.50 21.13
C ASP A 269 -2.25 -4.63 20.17
N ILE A 270 -1.61 -4.14 19.12
CA ILE A 270 -2.18 -3.25 18.10
C ILE A 270 -1.81 -3.81 16.71
N VAL A 271 -2.77 -3.83 15.81
CA VAL A 271 -2.56 -4.29 14.43
C VAL A 271 -3.18 -3.28 13.47
N HIS A 272 -2.44 -2.75 12.50
CA HIS A 272 -3.10 -2.14 11.35
C HIS A 272 -3.12 -3.11 10.16
N ILE A 273 -4.08 -2.92 9.26
CA ILE A 273 -4.28 -3.75 8.06
C ILE A 273 -4.34 -2.86 6.84
N ASN A 274 -3.61 -3.21 5.79
CA ASN A 274 -3.72 -2.55 4.50
C ASN A 274 -4.72 -3.32 3.62
N THR A 275 -5.96 -2.83 3.50
CA THR A 275 -6.98 -3.50 2.68
C THR A 275 -6.57 -3.59 1.21
N HIS A 276 -5.85 -2.57 0.71
CA HIS A 276 -5.32 -2.49 -0.65
C HIS A 276 -4.12 -3.41 -0.91
N LYS A 277 -3.63 -4.12 0.11
CA LYS A 277 -2.64 -5.20 -0.02
C LYS A 277 -3.32 -6.54 0.19
N THR A 278 -3.67 -6.86 1.44
CA THR A 278 -4.19 -8.15 1.87
C THR A 278 -5.52 -8.53 1.21
N PHE A 279 -6.44 -7.56 1.03
CA PHE A 279 -7.80 -7.84 0.53
C PHE A 279 -8.04 -7.31 -0.89
N ALA A 280 -6.99 -7.14 -1.68
CA ALA A 280 -7.05 -6.84 -3.11
C ALA A 280 -7.96 -5.64 -3.48
N THR A 281 -8.09 -4.64 -2.60
CA THR A 281 -8.76 -3.39 -2.96
C THR A 281 -7.82 -2.53 -3.81
N PRO A 282 -8.32 -1.65 -4.71
CA PRO A 282 -7.46 -0.88 -5.61
C PRO A 282 -6.47 0.02 -4.88
N HIS A 283 -5.22 0.07 -5.37
CA HIS A 283 -4.23 1.07 -4.93
C HIS A 283 -4.51 2.47 -5.45
N GLY A 284 -5.13 2.59 -6.63
CA GLY A 284 -5.61 3.85 -7.20
C GLY A 284 -4.53 4.88 -7.51
N GLY A 285 -3.28 4.46 -7.72
CA GLY A 285 -2.18 5.38 -8.04
C GLY A 285 -1.82 6.36 -6.92
N GLY A 286 -1.93 5.94 -5.66
CA GLY A 286 -1.70 6.77 -4.48
C GLY A 286 -2.98 7.29 -3.84
N GLY A 287 -4.11 6.72 -4.20
CA GLY A 287 -5.43 7.01 -3.66
C GLY A 287 -6.03 5.78 -3.02
N PRO A 288 -7.31 5.49 -3.32
CA PRO A 288 -8.26 4.99 -2.35
C PRO A 288 -7.74 3.74 -1.65
N GLY A 289 -7.52 3.85 -0.35
CA GLY A 289 -7.14 2.75 0.51
C GLY A 289 -7.97 2.73 1.78
N ALA A 290 -7.70 1.79 2.67
CA ALA A 290 -8.13 1.82 4.05
C ALA A 290 -7.08 1.11 4.92
N GLY A 291 -6.97 1.56 6.15
CA GLY A 291 -6.02 1.04 7.14
C GLY A 291 -6.70 0.72 8.46
N PRO A 292 -7.65 -0.23 8.52
CA PRO A 292 -8.27 -0.66 9.77
C PRO A 292 -7.24 -0.93 10.86
N VAL A 293 -7.58 -0.59 12.11
CA VAL A 293 -6.71 -0.82 13.27
C VAL A 293 -7.46 -1.66 14.29
N GLY A 294 -6.97 -2.86 14.55
CA GLY A 294 -7.42 -3.75 15.61
C GLY A 294 -6.58 -3.61 16.86
N VAL A 295 -7.19 -3.85 18.02
CA VAL A 295 -6.53 -3.78 19.33
C VAL A 295 -7.01 -4.88 20.25
N VAL A 296 -6.17 -5.25 21.23
CA VAL A 296 -6.54 -6.12 22.35
C VAL A 296 -7.51 -5.42 23.30
N GLU A 297 -8.22 -6.22 24.16
CA GLU A 297 -9.26 -5.73 25.06
C GLU A 297 -8.88 -4.50 25.92
N PRO A 298 -7.69 -4.43 26.54
CA PRO A 298 -7.30 -3.27 27.35
C PRO A 298 -7.24 -1.95 26.57
N LEU A 299 -7.07 -2.00 25.26
CA LEU A 299 -6.94 -0.83 24.38
C LEU A 299 -8.24 -0.40 23.70
N VAL A 300 -9.31 -1.21 23.77
CA VAL A 300 -10.62 -0.93 23.18
C VAL A 300 -11.19 0.45 23.57
N PRO A 301 -11.04 0.93 24.84
CA PRO A 301 -11.56 2.24 25.23
C PRO A 301 -10.97 3.42 24.47
N TYR A 302 -9.77 3.28 23.90
CA TYR A 302 -9.06 4.36 23.19
C TYR A 302 -9.35 4.39 21.68
N LEU A 303 -10.05 3.39 21.14
CA LEU A 303 -10.40 3.34 19.71
C LEU A 303 -11.13 4.61 19.25
N PRO A 304 -10.90 5.07 18.01
CA PRO A 304 -11.62 6.19 17.40
C PRO A 304 -13.13 6.03 17.44
N ILE A 305 -13.83 7.16 17.52
CA ILE A 305 -15.29 7.28 17.45
C ILE A 305 -15.69 8.02 16.16
N PRO A 306 -16.93 7.79 15.62
CA PRO A 306 -17.92 6.83 16.09
C PRO A 306 -17.56 5.39 15.74
N ARG A 307 -18.17 4.43 16.45
CA ARG A 307 -18.08 2.99 16.16
C ARG A 307 -19.47 2.43 15.88
N VAL A 308 -19.55 1.39 15.06
CA VAL A 308 -20.81 0.68 14.87
C VAL A 308 -21.04 -0.22 16.08
N GLU A 309 -22.20 -0.07 16.70
CA GLU A 309 -22.70 -0.92 17.78
C GLU A 309 -24.00 -1.61 17.34
N ARG A 310 -24.18 -2.85 17.82
CA ARG A 310 -25.43 -3.60 17.60
C ARG A 310 -26.24 -3.56 18.89
N ASP A 311 -27.47 -3.05 18.76
CA ASP A 311 -28.40 -2.99 19.89
C ASP A 311 -29.08 -4.35 20.16
N PRO A 312 -29.67 -4.56 21.37
CA PRO A 312 -30.28 -5.84 21.71
C PRO A 312 -31.47 -6.26 20.82
N ASP A 313 -32.12 -5.31 20.14
CA ASP A 313 -33.19 -5.57 19.17
C ASP A 313 -32.66 -5.98 17.79
N GLY A 314 -31.32 -6.01 17.64
CA GLY A 314 -30.65 -6.38 16.40
C GLY A 314 -30.39 -5.22 15.44
N THR A 315 -30.79 -4.00 15.75
CA THR A 315 -30.48 -2.80 14.96
C THR A 315 -29.04 -2.34 15.17
N PHE A 316 -28.53 -1.53 14.24
CA PHE A 316 -27.18 -1.00 14.28
C PHE A 316 -27.21 0.53 14.38
N ARG A 317 -26.29 1.08 15.16
CA ARG A 317 -26.16 2.53 15.34
C ARG A 317 -24.69 2.96 15.33
N MET A 318 -24.44 4.22 15.00
CA MET A 318 -23.15 4.87 15.20
C MET A 318 -23.06 5.42 16.62
N SER A 319 -22.14 4.87 17.44
CA SER A 319 -21.96 5.28 18.83
C SER A 319 -20.74 6.19 18.99
N GLU A 320 -20.93 7.33 19.64
CA GLU A 320 -19.88 8.23 20.10
C GLU A 320 -19.59 8.08 21.60
N ASP A 321 -20.21 7.11 22.27
CA ASP A 321 -20.07 6.89 23.72
C ASP A 321 -18.77 6.13 24.02
N ALA A 322 -17.66 6.87 24.05
CA ALA A 322 -16.36 6.36 24.44
C ALA A 322 -15.48 7.52 24.99
N PRO A 323 -15.60 7.88 26.25
CA PRO A 323 -14.97 9.08 26.83
C PRO A 323 -13.43 9.03 26.85
N ARG A 324 -12.82 7.84 26.71
CA ARG A 324 -11.36 7.67 26.63
C ARG A 324 -10.84 7.58 25.19
N SER A 325 -11.74 7.66 24.18
CA SER A 325 -11.37 7.61 22.78
C SER A 325 -10.39 8.71 22.39
N ILE A 326 -9.47 8.39 21.48
CA ILE A 326 -8.61 9.39 20.82
C ILE A 326 -9.38 10.35 19.88
N GLY A 327 -10.70 10.19 19.76
CA GLY A 327 -11.54 11.01 18.91
C GLY A 327 -11.63 10.50 17.46
N ARG A 328 -11.98 11.39 16.53
CA ARG A 328 -12.09 11.07 15.11
C ARG A 328 -10.73 11.17 14.43
N VAL A 329 -10.35 10.16 13.66
CA VAL A 329 -9.08 10.15 12.91
C VAL A 329 -9.31 10.40 11.41
N HIS A 330 -10.56 10.37 10.94
CA HIS A 330 -10.94 10.66 9.56
C HIS A 330 -12.34 11.29 9.50
N GLY A 331 -12.61 12.05 8.44
CA GLY A 331 -13.96 12.54 8.14
C GLY A 331 -14.92 11.39 7.84
N PHE A 332 -16.16 11.53 8.24
CA PHE A 332 -17.23 10.52 8.08
C PHE A 332 -16.85 9.18 8.74
N HIS A 333 -16.96 8.06 8.01
CA HIS A 333 -16.82 6.70 8.55
C HIS A 333 -15.73 5.89 7.83
N GLY A 334 -14.69 6.55 7.39
CA GLY A 334 -13.61 5.95 6.58
C GLY A 334 -13.95 5.94 5.09
N ASN A 335 -13.15 5.22 4.31
CA ASN A 335 -13.33 5.08 2.86
C ASN A 335 -14.35 3.97 2.56
N PHE A 336 -15.62 4.26 2.69
CA PHE A 336 -16.73 3.29 2.69
C PHE A 336 -16.69 2.36 1.47
N GLY A 337 -16.55 2.88 0.25
CA GLY A 337 -16.49 2.04 -0.95
C GLY A 337 -15.30 1.07 -0.98
N VAL A 338 -14.18 1.41 -0.34
CA VAL A 338 -13.04 0.50 -0.16
C VAL A 338 -13.38 -0.60 0.85
N LEU A 339 -14.06 -0.24 1.94
CA LEU A 339 -14.51 -1.21 2.95
C LEU A 339 -15.53 -2.19 2.37
N VAL A 340 -16.43 -1.75 1.48
CA VAL A 340 -17.35 -2.64 0.74
C VAL A 340 -16.57 -3.65 -0.10
N ARG A 341 -15.51 -3.21 -0.80
CA ARG A 341 -14.64 -4.11 -1.58
C ARG A 341 -13.92 -5.12 -0.71
N ALA A 342 -13.36 -4.67 0.42
CA ALA A 342 -12.72 -5.56 1.38
C ALA A 342 -13.71 -6.58 1.97
N TYR A 343 -14.92 -6.15 2.31
CA TYR A 343 -16.00 -7.03 2.75
C TYR A 343 -16.32 -8.10 1.70
N ALA A 344 -16.52 -7.68 0.44
CA ALA A 344 -16.81 -8.60 -0.65
C ALA A 344 -15.67 -9.64 -0.83
N TYR A 345 -14.41 -9.21 -0.74
CA TYR A 345 -13.25 -10.10 -0.83
C TYR A 345 -13.25 -11.13 0.30
N VAL A 346 -13.34 -10.68 1.56
CA VAL A 346 -13.27 -11.55 2.74
C VAL A 346 -14.40 -12.58 2.74
N PHE A 347 -15.64 -12.14 2.46
CA PHE A 347 -16.81 -13.03 2.51
C PHE A 347 -16.96 -13.92 1.27
N PHE A 348 -16.37 -13.52 0.12
CA PHE A 348 -16.28 -14.37 -1.06
C PHE A 348 -15.32 -15.54 -0.83
N HIS A 349 -14.14 -15.29 -0.25
CA HIS A 349 -13.15 -16.33 0.01
C HIS A 349 -13.54 -17.22 1.20
N GLY A 350 -14.14 -16.65 2.24
CA GLY A 350 -14.38 -17.38 3.49
C GLY A 350 -13.06 -17.80 4.17
N SER A 351 -13.15 -18.58 5.25
CA SER A 351 -11.98 -19.03 6.01
C SER A 351 -11.00 -19.85 5.18
N ASP A 352 -11.54 -20.82 4.42
CA ASP A 352 -10.72 -21.76 3.64
C ASP A 352 -10.03 -21.05 2.48
N GLY A 353 -10.74 -20.16 1.77
CA GLY A 353 -10.15 -19.38 0.69
C GLY A 353 -9.10 -18.39 1.18
N LEU A 354 -9.28 -17.75 2.35
CA LEU A 354 -8.26 -16.87 2.93
C LEU A 354 -7.00 -17.63 3.35
N LEU A 355 -7.13 -18.86 3.82
CA LEU A 355 -6.01 -19.75 4.08
C LEU A 355 -5.26 -20.09 2.78
N GLU A 356 -6.01 -20.48 1.72
CA GLU A 356 -5.43 -20.79 0.41
C GLU A 356 -4.70 -19.59 -0.19
N VAL A 357 -5.23 -18.37 -0.03
CA VAL A 357 -4.57 -17.10 -0.44
C VAL A 357 -3.16 -17.01 0.16
N SER A 358 -3.00 -17.22 1.46
CA SER A 358 -1.68 -17.12 2.10
C SER A 358 -0.73 -18.23 1.66
N GLU A 359 -1.22 -19.44 1.51
CA GLU A 359 -0.43 -20.58 1.04
C GLU A 359 0.09 -20.38 -0.38
N LEU A 360 -0.78 -19.95 -1.30
CA LEU A 360 -0.42 -19.68 -2.68
C LEU A 360 0.52 -18.47 -2.81
N ALA A 361 0.35 -17.43 -1.98
CA ALA A 361 1.26 -16.29 -1.97
C ALA A 361 2.69 -16.74 -1.63
N VAL A 362 2.84 -17.57 -0.59
CA VAL A 362 4.15 -18.12 -0.19
C VAL A 362 4.69 -19.10 -1.26
N LEU A 363 3.84 -19.95 -1.83
CA LEU A 363 4.23 -20.88 -2.89
C LEU A 363 4.74 -20.12 -4.13
N ASN A 364 4.00 -19.15 -4.62
CA ASN A 364 4.36 -18.38 -5.81
C ASN A 364 5.67 -17.61 -5.62
N ALA A 365 5.88 -17.00 -4.45
CA ALA A 365 7.14 -16.31 -4.15
C ALA A 365 8.33 -17.27 -4.16
N ASN A 366 8.22 -18.41 -3.49
CA ASN A 366 9.30 -19.41 -3.44
C ASN A 366 9.53 -20.08 -4.81
N TYR A 367 8.48 -20.29 -5.61
CA TYR A 367 8.60 -20.79 -6.98
C TYR A 367 9.39 -19.80 -7.85
N LEU A 368 8.97 -18.54 -7.90
CA LEU A 368 9.63 -17.52 -8.70
C LEU A 368 11.07 -17.31 -8.25
N MET A 369 11.31 -17.24 -6.94
CA MET A 369 12.65 -17.16 -6.35
C MET A 369 13.56 -18.27 -6.87
N SER A 370 13.09 -19.53 -6.80
CA SER A 370 13.89 -20.69 -7.25
C SER A 370 14.23 -20.62 -8.74
N ALA A 371 13.40 -19.97 -9.54
CA ALA A 371 13.61 -19.82 -10.99
C ALA A 371 14.65 -18.76 -11.36
N ILE A 372 14.99 -17.81 -10.45
CA ILE A 372 15.90 -16.69 -10.75
C ILE A 372 17.13 -16.61 -9.82
N VAL A 373 17.21 -17.41 -8.77
CA VAL A 373 18.24 -17.30 -7.71
C VAL A 373 19.68 -17.50 -8.22
N GLU A 374 19.87 -18.23 -9.29
CA GLU A 374 21.21 -18.43 -9.90
C GLU A 374 21.77 -17.12 -10.50
N ASP A 375 20.89 -16.30 -11.07
CA ASP A 375 21.24 -15.03 -11.68
C ASP A 375 21.22 -13.88 -10.66
N PHE A 376 20.27 -13.92 -9.73
CA PHE A 376 20.04 -12.93 -8.69
C PHE A 376 20.01 -13.58 -7.31
N PRO A 377 21.17 -13.72 -6.66
CA PRO A 377 21.25 -14.35 -5.34
C PRO A 377 20.37 -13.69 -4.30
N LEU A 378 19.89 -14.48 -3.33
CA LEU A 378 19.18 -13.93 -2.16
C LEU A 378 20.10 -13.10 -1.29
N ALA A 379 19.57 -12.02 -0.73
CA ALA A 379 20.29 -11.20 0.25
C ALA A 379 20.59 -11.97 1.55
N TYR A 380 19.68 -12.87 1.94
CA TYR A 380 19.78 -13.69 3.15
C TYR A 380 19.54 -15.18 2.79
N PRO A 381 20.54 -15.88 2.24
CA PRO A 381 20.38 -17.25 1.72
C PRO A 381 20.10 -18.29 2.79
N ASP A 382 20.47 -18.04 4.06
CA ASP A 382 20.26 -18.92 5.20
C ASP A 382 18.85 -18.80 5.82
N SER A 383 18.00 -17.93 5.26
CA SER A 383 16.63 -17.71 5.72
C SER A 383 15.65 -17.94 4.59
N ARG A 384 14.53 -18.63 4.87
CA ARG A 384 13.52 -18.96 3.86
C ARG A 384 12.48 -17.83 3.76
N PRO A 385 12.32 -17.21 2.59
CA PRO A 385 11.28 -16.20 2.38
C PRO A 385 9.85 -16.77 2.44
N MET A 386 8.91 -15.89 2.85
CA MET A 386 7.48 -16.17 2.82
C MET A 386 6.87 -15.76 1.47
N HIS A 387 6.00 -14.73 1.45
CA HIS A 387 5.25 -14.27 0.28
C HIS A 387 6.01 -13.33 -0.64
N GLU A 388 7.13 -12.81 -0.20
CA GLU A 388 8.05 -11.94 -0.95
C GLU A 388 9.49 -12.32 -0.62
N PHE A 389 10.43 -11.93 -1.49
CA PHE A 389 11.85 -12.15 -1.28
C PHE A 389 12.67 -10.97 -1.79
N VAL A 390 13.88 -10.82 -1.21
CA VAL A 390 14.85 -9.83 -1.65
C VAL A 390 16.04 -10.52 -2.28
N ALA A 391 16.18 -10.31 -3.59
CA ALA A 391 17.35 -10.69 -4.37
C ALA A 391 18.27 -9.47 -4.57
N THR A 392 19.51 -9.70 -5.04
CA THR A 392 20.46 -8.62 -5.27
C THR A 392 21.09 -8.67 -6.66
N ALA A 393 21.26 -7.51 -7.28
CA ALA A 393 22.04 -7.33 -8.51
C ALA A 393 23.51 -6.98 -8.26
N ALA A 394 23.99 -6.93 -7.01
CA ALA A 394 25.36 -6.51 -6.66
C ALA A 394 26.48 -7.29 -7.39
N ARG A 395 26.21 -8.55 -7.76
CA ARG A 395 27.15 -9.33 -8.58
C ARG A 395 27.24 -8.78 -10.00
N LEU A 396 26.12 -8.44 -10.62
CA LEU A 396 26.08 -7.87 -11.98
C LEU A 396 26.68 -6.46 -11.99
N GLU A 397 26.47 -5.68 -10.93
CA GLU A 397 27.13 -4.38 -10.80
C GLU A 397 28.65 -4.51 -10.77
N ARG A 398 29.18 -5.42 -9.94
CA ARG A 398 30.66 -5.64 -9.87
C ARG A 398 31.25 -6.19 -11.16
N ASP A 399 30.60 -7.17 -11.77
CA ASP A 399 31.15 -7.94 -12.89
C ASP A 399 30.94 -7.24 -14.24
N ALA A 400 29.87 -6.45 -14.41
CA ALA A 400 29.46 -5.85 -15.67
C ALA A 400 29.06 -4.37 -15.59
N GLY A 401 29.09 -3.75 -14.41
CA GLY A 401 28.67 -2.37 -14.21
C GLY A 401 27.16 -2.15 -14.30
N VAL A 402 26.35 -3.23 -14.32
CA VAL A 402 24.88 -3.18 -14.49
C VAL A 402 24.19 -3.20 -13.14
N ARG A 403 23.45 -2.15 -12.84
CA ARG A 403 22.79 -1.92 -11.57
C ARG A 403 21.34 -2.46 -11.56
N ALA A 404 20.74 -2.60 -10.38
CA ALA A 404 19.35 -3.03 -10.24
C ALA A 404 18.37 -2.15 -11.05
N MET A 405 18.62 -0.84 -11.16
CA MET A 405 17.81 0.06 -11.99
C MET A 405 17.93 -0.25 -13.48
N ASP A 406 19.10 -0.68 -13.97
CA ASP A 406 19.30 -1.04 -15.38
C ASP A 406 18.54 -2.32 -15.72
N ILE A 407 18.57 -3.32 -14.83
CA ILE A 407 17.74 -4.52 -14.90
C ILE A 407 16.25 -4.15 -14.93
N ALA A 408 15.80 -3.29 -14.02
CA ALA A 408 14.41 -2.84 -13.96
C ALA A 408 13.97 -2.18 -15.26
N LYS A 409 14.80 -1.30 -15.84
CA LYS A 409 14.52 -0.64 -17.12
C LYS A 409 14.47 -1.63 -18.28
N ARG A 410 15.34 -2.64 -18.28
CA ARG A 410 15.32 -3.68 -19.31
C ARG A 410 14.09 -4.59 -19.21
N VAL A 411 13.66 -4.94 -17.98
CA VAL A 411 12.42 -5.69 -17.73
C VAL A 411 11.20 -4.97 -18.33
N ILE A 412 11.17 -3.62 -18.29
CA ILE A 412 10.15 -2.82 -18.95
C ILE A 412 10.14 -3.05 -20.47
N ASP A 413 11.31 -3.07 -21.12
CA ASP A 413 11.41 -3.35 -22.55
C ASP A 413 10.97 -4.76 -22.93
N LEU A 414 11.13 -5.72 -21.99
CA LEU A 414 10.65 -7.09 -22.14
C LEU A 414 9.15 -7.25 -21.89
N GLY A 415 8.44 -6.15 -21.60
CA GLY A 415 6.99 -6.10 -21.50
C GLY A 415 6.42 -6.29 -20.08
N TYR A 416 7.26 -6.32 -19.07
CA TYR A 416 6.84 -6.53 -17.67
C TYR A 416 7.00 -5.27 -16.83
N HIS A 417 6.23 -5.18 -15.74
CA HIS A 417 6.51 -4.23 -14.67
C HIS A 417 7.69 -4.74 -13.83
N PRO A 418 8.69 -3.91 -13.52
CA PRO A 418 9.81 -4.35 -12.68
C PRO A 418 9.39 -4.54 -11.21
N SER A 419 10.24 -5.24 -10.46
CA SER A 419 10.15 -5.31 -9.00
C SER A 419 10.55 -3.98 -8.33
N THR A 420 10.36 -3.87 -7.02
CA THR A 420 10.90 -2.77 -6.22
C THR A 420 12.42 -2.85 -6.21
N VAL A 421 13.10 -1.74 -6.48
CA VAL A 421 14.56 -1.65 -6.47
C VAL A 421 15.07 -0.70 -5.38
N TYR A 422 16.32 -0.93 -4.91
CA TYR A 422 16.98 -0.15 -3.86
C TYR A 422 16.23 -0.12 -2.52
N PHE A 423 15.42 -1.12 -2.27
CA PHE A 423 14.70 -1.31 -1.03
C PHE A 423 14.60 -2.80 -0.67
N PRO A 424 14.75 -3.19 0.60
CA PRO A 424 15.11 -2.35 1.76
C PRO A 424 16.57 -1.87 1.74
N LEU A 425 16.85 -0.73 2.40
CA LEU A 425 18.15 -0.04 2.34
C LEU A 425 19.33 -0.84 2.94
N VAL A 426 19.04 -1.88 3.70
CA VAL A 426 20.04 -2.78 4.30
C VAL A 426 20.64 -3.77 3.28
N VAL A 427 20.13 -3.81 2.06
CA VAL A 427 20.58 -4.69 0.98
C VAL A 427 21.11 -3.88 -0.19
N GLU A 428 22.38 -4.15 -0.57
CA GLU A 428 23.00 -3.53 -1.74
C GLU A 428 22.36 -4.01 -3.05
N GLU A 429 22.09 -3.08 -3.98
CA GLU A 429 21.43 -3.36 -5.27
C GLU A 429 20.20 -4.26 -5.11
N ALA A 430 19.38 -3.96 -4.10
CA ALA A 430 18.21 -4.73 -3.76
C ALA A 430 17.17 -4.75 -4.87
N MET A 431 16.58 -5.93 -5.07
CA MET A 431 15.40 -6.16 -5.88
C MET A 431 14.41 -6.97 -5.03
N MET A 432 13.33 -6.33 -4.61
CA MET A 432 12.30 -6.96 -3.79
C MET A 432 11.13 -7.37 -4.67
N VAL A 433 10.77 -8.64 -4.63
CA VAL A 433 9.81 -9.27 -5.52
C VAL A 433 8.68 -9.90 -4.72
N GLU A 434 7.45 -9.49 -4.99
CA GLU A 434 6.22 -10.08 -4.46
C GLU A 434 5.28 -10.41 -5.63
N PRO A 435 5.19 -11.68 -6.08
CA PRO A 435 4.34 -12.05 -7.20
C PRO A 435 2.85 -12.07 -6.88
N THR A 436 2.48 -12.21 -5.62
CA THR A 436 1.14 -12.47 -5.09
C THR A 436 0.56 -13.85 -5.48
N GLU A 437 -0.52 -14.25 -4.81
CA GLU A 437 -1.26 -15.49 -5.12
C GLU A 437 -2.08 -15.41 -6.40
N THR A 438 -2.33 -14.19 -6.90
CA THR A 438 -3.22 -13.97 -8.04
C THR A 438 -2.58 -14.32 -9.38
N GLU A 439 -1.28 -14.61 -9.40
CA GLU A 439 -0.55 -14.92 -10.63
C GLU A 439 -0.52 -16.41 -10.93
N SER A 440 -0.70 -16.74 -12.20
CA SER A 440 -0.59 -18.12 -12.69
C SER A 440 0.87 -18.55 -12.83
N LYS A 441 1.09 -19.88 -12.85
CA LYS A 441 2.42 -20.42 -13.10
C LYS A 441 3.03 -19.92 -14.43
N GLU A 442 2.21 -19.84 -15.47
CA GLU A 442 2.64 -19.35 -16.79
C GLU A 442 3.10 -17.90 -16.74
N THR A 443 2.42 -17.06 -15.95
CA THR A 443 2.83 -15.66 -15.73
C THR A 443 4.16 -15.60 -14.99
N LEU A 444 4.33 -16.42 -13.95
CA LEU A 444 5.58 -16.50 -13.19
C LEU A 444 6.74 -16.99 -14.05
N ASP A 445 6.54 -18.03 -14.86
CA ASP A 445 7.53 -18.55 -15.82
C ASP A 445 7.97 -17.47 -16.82
N GLY A 446 7.01 -16.70 -17.35
CA GLY A 446 7.29 -15.63 -18.29
C GLY A 446 8.11 -14.49 -17.66
N PHE A 447 7.75 -14.08 -16.45
CA PHE A 447 8.51 -13.06 -15.70
C PHE A 447 9.91 -13.56 -15.35
N ALA A 448 10.06 -14.80 -14.87
CA ALA A 448 11.37 -15.41 -14.60
C ALA A 448 12.25 -15.48 -15.85
N ALA A 449 11.67 -15.82 -17.00
CA ALA A 449 12.39 -15.81 -18.27
C ALA A 449 12.90 -14.40 -18.66
N ALA A 450 12.09 -13.37 -18.46
CA ALA A 450 12.48 -11.98 -18.71
C ALA A 450 13.62 -11.53 -17.77
N MET A 451 13.55 -11.89 -16.49
CA MET A 451 14.62 -11.60 -15.52
C MET A 451 15.94 -12.29 -15.91
N ARG A 452 15.90 -13.59 -16.23
CA ARG A 452 17.10 -14.34 -16.68
C ARG A 452 17.65 -13.81 -17.99
N GLN A 453 16.78 -13.40 -18.92
CA GLN A 453 17.23 -12.75 -20.16
C GLN A 453 17.95 -11.45 -19.87
N ALA A 454 17.42 -10.58 -19.02
CA ALA A 454 18.08 -9.33 -18.62
C ALA A 454 19.44 -9.59 -17.97
N ALA A 455 19.57 -10.62 -17.13
CA ALA A 455 20.84 -11.01 -16.53
C ALA A 455 21.86 -11.56 -17.54
N ALA A 456 21.42 -12.34 -18.52
CA ALA A 456 22.26 -12.85 -19.59
C ALA A 456 22.76 -11.70 -20.50
N GLU A 457 21.89 -10.77 -20.86
CA GLU A 457 22.22 -9.59 -21.64
C GLU A 457 23.18 -8.66 -20.87
N ALA A 458 23.00 -8.52 -19.53
CA ALA A 458 23.91 -7.77 -18.68
C ALA A 458 25.36 -8.28 -18.74
N ARG A 459 25.55 -9.61 -18.91
CA ARG A 459 26.87 -10.23 -19.03
C ARG A 459 27.47 -10.15 -20.42
N SER A 460 26.63 -10.18 -21.47
CA SER A 460 27.07 -10.24 -22.88
C SER A 460 27.12 -8.88 -23.56
N ASP A 461 26.23 -7.96 -23.22
CA ASP A 461 26.08 -6.62 -23.79
C ASP A 461 25.52 -5.64 -22.76
N PRO A 462 26.33 -5.16 -21.79
CA PRO A 462 25.89 -4.22 -20.76
C PRO A 462 25.28 -2.93 -21.31
N ASP A 463 25.74 -2.46 -22.46
CA ASP A 463 25.28 -1.21 -23.06
C ASP A 463 23.78 -1.27 -23.40
N LEU A 464 23.28 -2.44 -23.79
CA LEU A 464 21.84 -2.66 -24.01
C LEU A 464 21.00 -2.31 -22.77
N LEU A 465 21.49 -2.63 -21.58
CA LEU A 465 20.79 -2.34 -20.34
C LEU A 465 20.97 -0.87 -19.92
N HIS A 466 22.13 -0.27 -20.18
CA HIS A 466 22.36 1.14 -19.91
C HIS A 466 21.48 2.05 -20.79
N GLU A 467 21.17 1.62 -22.00
CA GLU A 467 20.27 2.36 -22.89
C GLU A 467 18.77 2.14 -22.60
N ALA A 468 18.41 1.05 -21.91
CA ALA A 468 17.02 0.73 -21.61
C ALA A 468 16.35 1.80 -20.70
N PRO A 469 15.03 2.07 -20.84
CA PRO A 469 14.09 1.44 -21.76
C PRO A 469 14.14 2.10 -23.15
N VAL A 470 14.03 1.30 -24.21
CA VAL A 470 14.03 1.78 -25.59
C VAL A 470 12.67 1.61 -26.30
N THR A 471 11.79 0.79 -25.73
CA THR A 471 10.46 0.48 -26.29
C THR A 471 9.33 1.36 -25.75
N THR A 472 9.62 2.21 -24.75
CA THR A 472 8.63 3.09 -24.12
C THR A 472 8.59 4.48 -24.77
N PRO A 473 7.44 5.21 -24.70
CA PRO A 473 7.35 6.58 -25.21
C PRO A 473 8.33 7.55 -24.56
N VAL A 474 8.67 7.30 -23.30
CA VAL A 474 9.64 8.09 -22.53
C VAL A 474 10.81 7.18 -22.15
N ARG A 475 12.01 7.60 -22.48
CA ARG A 475 13.26 6.90 -22.12
C ARG A 475 13.69 7.23 -20.68
N ARG A 476 14.96 7.09 -20.33
CA ARG A 476 15.48 7.45 -19.02
C ARG A 476 15.16 8.90 -18.68
N LEU A 477 14.67 9.12 -17.49
CA LEU A 477 14.38 10.45 -16.95
C LEU A 477 15.63 11.03 -16.30
N ASP A 478 15.76 12.36 -16.37
CA ASP A 478 16.75 13.09 -15.55
C ASP A 478 16.18 13.26 -14.13
N GLU A 479 16.36 12.23 -13.31
CA GLU A 479 15.85 12.16 -11.95
C GLU A 479 16.49 13.22 -11.05
N ALA A 480 17.75 13.54 -11.27
CA ALA A 480 18.48 14.56 -10.50
C ALA A 480 17.89 15.97 -10.78
N ARG A 481 17.60 16.28 -12.04
CA ARG A 481 16.91 17.52 -12.42
C ARG A 481 15.48 17.56 -11.88
N ALA A 482 14.73 16.46 -12.00
CA ALA A 482 13.38 16.37 -11.49
C ALA A 482 13.30 16.61 -9.96
N ALA A 483 14.26 16.09 -9.20
CA ALA A 483 14.33 16.28 -7.76
C ALA A 483 14.77 17.69 -7.35
N ARG A 484 15.70 18.32 -8.10
CA ARG A 484 16.29 19.62 -7.73
C ARG A 484 15.56 20.83 -8.30
N HIS A 485 14.88 20.66 -9.45
CA HIS A 485 14.23 21.73 -10.21
C HIS A 485 12.75 21.39 -10.45
N LEU A 486 12.00 21.28 -9.37
CA LEU A 486 10.57 20.94 -9.41
C LEU A 486 9.78 22.01 -10.17
N ARG A 487 9.03 21.58 -11.18
CA ARG A 487 8.02 22.40 -11.87
C ARG A 487 6.63 21.92 -11.42
N LEU A 488 6.03 22.63 -10.49
CA LEU A 488 4.74 22.26 -9.88
C LEU A 488 3.53 22.88 -10.57
N THR A 489 3.77 23.80 -11.53
CA THR A 489 2.70 24.48 -12.28
C THR A 489 2.95 24.37 -13.77
N TRP A 490 1.86 24.29 -14.53
CA TRP A 490 1.96 24.41 -16.00
C TRP A 490 2.40 25.83 -16.40
N ARG A 491 3.33 25.90 -17.34
CA ARG A 491 3.75 27.14 -18.01
C ARG A 491 3.70 26.95 -19.51
N ASP A 492 3.27 27.99 -20.23
CA ASP A 492 3.35 27.98 -21.70
C ASP A 492 4.78 28.31 -22.13
N ASP A 493 5.59 27.26 -22.33
CA ASP A 493 6.98 27.42 -22.78
C ASP A 493 7.09 28.03 -24.21
N ARG A 494 5.96 28.15 -24.93
CA ARG A 494 5.90 28.80 -26.26
C ARG A 494 5.90 30.33 -26.19
N SER A 495 5.71 30.90 -25.01
CA SER A 495 5.67 32.36 -24.82
C SER A 495 7.04 33.04 -24.70
N GLY A 496 8.14 32.28 -24.77
CA GLY A 496 9.50 32.83 -24.95
C GLY A 496 10.00 33.85 -23.90
N ASN A 497 9.39 33.95 -22.74
CA ASN A 497 9.85 34.79 -21.65
C ASN A 497 10.35 33.89 -20.49
N ASP A 498 11.66 33.80 -20.36
CA ASP A 498 12.39 33.33 -19.18
C ASP A 498 12.09 34.20 -17.94
#